data_66093022d1cd725af0275ac825543b16
#
_entry.id   66093022d1cd725af0275ac825543b16
#
_cell.length_a   1.000
_cell.length_b   1.000
_cell.length_c   1.000
_cell.angle_alpha   90.00
_cell.angle_beta   90.00
_cell.angle_gamma   90.00
#
_symmetry.space_group_name_H-M   'P 1'
#
loop_
_entity.id
_entity.type
_entity.pdbx_description
1 polymer ?
#
loop_
_entity_poly.entity_id
_entity_poly.type
_entity_poly.pdbx_seq_one_letter_code
_entity_poly.pdbx_strand_id
1 'polypeptide(L)'
;MEIVRKNYDGIPMQKGTHPQVVRAGNMLFLSGALARDTDAEFGDIGEQTEAIFKRIQHIVEAEGGTLNNVVKITNFVMDNSPIATQATQSARVKMFGDNLPASTRVRVAALAEPHLLIEIDAIAVLDN
;
A
#
# COMPACT_ATOMS: atom_id res chain seq x y z
N MET A 1 -20.58 -3.01 -16.17
CA MET A 1 -19.24 -2.69 -15.66
C MET A 1 -18.38 -3.94 -15.70
N GLU A 2 -17.21 -3.84 -16.28
CA GLU A 2 -16.27 -4.95 -16.30
C GLU A 2 -15.45 -4.98 -15.02
N ILE A 3 -15.18 -6.18 -14.50
CA ILE A 3 -14.28 -6.37 -13.35
C ILE A 3 -13.03 -7.07 -13.88
N VAL A 4 -11.88 -6.45 -13.68
CA VAL A 4 -10.59 -6.93 -14.19
C VAL A 4 -9.63 -7.17 -13.03
N ARG A 5 -8.99 -8.33 -13.03
CA ARG A 5 -8.01 -8.72 -12.00
C ARG A 5 -6.63 -8.76 -12.62
N LYS A 6 -5.65 -8.10 -11.96
CA LYS A 6 -4.33 -7.90 -12.57
C LYS A 6 -3.19 -8.10 -11.59
N ASN A 7 -2.05 -8.52 -12.17
CA ASN A 7 -0.73 -8.48 -11.55
C ASN A 7 0.19 -7.70 -12.49
N TYR A 8 1.22 -7.07 -11.95
CA TYR A 8 2.10 -6.19 -12.72
C TYR A 8 3.54 -6.67 -12.67
N ASP A 9 4.27 -6.48 -13.77
CA ASP A 9 5.71 -6.70 -13.82
C ASP A 9 6.41 -5.71 -12.87
N GLY A 10 7.50 -6.15 -12.28
CA GLY A 10 8.26 -5.33 -11.33
C GLY A 10 7.72 -5.38 -9.90
N ILE A 11 6.56 -6.00 -9.69
CA ILE A 11 6.03 -6.28 -8.35
C ILE A 11 5.97 -7.80 -8.20
N PRO A 12 6.62 -8.38 -7.18
CA PRO A 12 6.58 -9.84 -6.99
C PRO A 12 5.15 -10.35 -6.87
N MET A 13 4.90 -11.51 -7.45
CA MET A 13 3.60 -12.19 -7.33
C MET A 13 3.25 -12.40 -5.88
N GLN A 14 1.98 -12.20 -5.55
CA GLN A 14 1.48 -12.52 -4.23
C GLN A 14 1.62 -14.02 -3.97
N LYS A 15 2.03 -14.38 -2.77
CA LYS A 15 2.14 -15.79 -2.38
C LYS A 15 0.79 -16.43 -2.06
N GLY A 16 -0.25 -15.63 -1.98
CA GLY A 16 -1.61 -16.09 -1.75
C GLY A 16 -2.36 -16.37 -3.04
N THR A 17 -3.65 -16.48 -2.93
CA THR A 17 -4.56 -16.80 -4.05
C THR A 17 -5.34 -15.55 -4.48
N HIS A 18 -4.69 -14.40 -4.52
CA HIS A 18 -5.33 -13.12 -4.82
C HIS A 18 -4.48 -12.30 -5.80
N PRO A 19 -5.11 -11.49 -6.65
CA PRO A 19 -4.39 -10.56 -7.53
C PRO A 19 -3.85 -9.38 -6.73
N GLN A 20 -2.95 -8.62 -7.35
CA GLN A 20 -2.45 -7.37 -6.75
C GLN A 20 -3.51 -6.28 -6.75
N VAL A 21 -4.36 -6.24 -7.79
CA VAL A 21 -5.42 -5.25 -7.90
C VAL A 21 -6.64 -5.84 -8.60
N VAL A 22 -7.81 -5.35 -8.19
CA VAL A 22 -9.07 -5.55 -8.92
C VAL A 22 -9.56 -4.19 -9.36
N ARG A 23 -9.77 -4.03 -10.67
CA ARG A 23 -10.39 -2.83 -11.24
C ARG A 23 -11.87 -3.08 -11.49
N ALA A 24 -12.72 -2.19 -10.99
CA ALA A 24 -14.16 -2.22 -11.20
C ALA A 24 -14.58 -0.82 -11.67
N GLY A 25 -14.83 -0.68 -12.97
CA GLY A 25 -15.09 0.63 -13.55
C GLY A 25 -13.88 1.55 -13.41
N ASN A 26 -14.05 2.67 -12.71
CA ASN A 26 -12.98 3.60 -12.40
C ASN A 26 -12.38 3.39 -11.01
N MET A 27 -12.77 2.35 -10.29
CA MET A 27 -12.26 2.07 -8.96
C MET A 27 -11.18 0.99 -9.01
N LEU A 28 -10.13 1.18 -8.22
CA LEU A 28 -9.09 0.19 -8.01
C LEU A 28 -9.12 -0.25 -6.55
N PHE A 29 -9.15 -1.56 -6.36
CA PHE A 29 -9.06 -2.18 -5.04
C PHE A 29 -7.74 -2.93 -4.98
N LEU A 30 -6.79 -2.42 -4.21
CA LEU A 30 -5.46 -3.00 -4.10
C LEU A 30 -5.41 -3.95 -2.92
N SER A 31 -4.89 -5.14 -3.17
CA SER A 31 -4.59 -6.09 -2.09
C SER A 31 -3.53 -5.50 -1.16
N GLY A 32 -3.48 -5.99 0.07
CA GLY A 32 -2.47 -5.56 1.03
C GLY A 32 -1.07 -5.72 0.48
N ALA A 33 -0.29 -4.64 0.53
CA ALA A 33 1.09 -4.61 0.07
C ALA A 33 2.04 -4.63 1.26
N LEU A 34 3.14 -5.36 1.09
CA LEU A 34 4.22 -5.51 2.05
C LEU A 34 5.53 -5.05 1.41
N ALA A 35 6.54 -4.82 2.24
CA ALA A 35 7.88 -4.45 1.74
C ALA A 35 8.70 -5.67 1.28
N ARG A 36 8.10 -6.85 1.19
CA ARG A 36 8.78 -8.06 0.73
C ARG A 36 9.41 -7.86 -0.64
N ASP A 37 10.64 -8.34 -0.80
CA ASP A 37 11.40 -8.24 -2.05
C ASP A 37 11.69 -6.80 -2.49
N THR A 38 11.74 -5.87 -1.53
CA THR A 38 12.26 -4.51 -1.74
C THR A 38 13.55 -4.35 -0.94
N ASP A 39 14.29 -3.26 -1.20
CA ASP A 39 15.48 -2.92 -0.42
C ASP A 39 15.15 -2.63 1.05
N ALA A 40 13.89 -2.31 1.34
CA ALA A 40 13.41 -2.00 2.69
C ALA A 40 12.85 -3.21 3.44
N GLU A 41 12.90 -4.41 2.87
CA GLU A 41 12.26 -5.58 3.48
C GLU A 41 12.67 -5.80 4.93
N PHE A 42 13.96 -5.60 5.25
CA PHE A 42 14.49 -5.74 6.61
C PHE A 42 14.78 -4.38 7.26
N GLY A 43 14.23 -3.31 6.71
CA GLY A 43 14.37 -1.96 7.23
C GLY A 43 13.40 -1.67 8.36
N ASP A 44 13.41 -0.42 8.82
CA ASP A 44 12.47 0.04 9.84
C ASP A 44 11.06 0.27 9.25
N ILE A 45 10.10 0.56 10.13
CA ILE A 45 8.70 0.70 9.69
C ILE A 45 8.52 1.90 8.73
N GLY A 46 9.27 2.98 8.90
CA GLY A 46 9.22 4.13 7.99
C GLY A 46 9.71 3.78 6.59
N GLU A 47 10.84 3.08 6.51
CA GLU A 47 11.40 2.62 5.25
C GLU A 47 10.45 1.63 4.55
N GLN A 48 9.87 0.70 5.31
CA GLN A 48 8.91 -0.25 4.76
C GLN A 48 7.65 0.46 4.25
N THR A 49 7.15 1.44 4.99
CA THR A 49 5.98 2.22 4.59
C THR A 49 6.22 2.94 3.27
N GLU A 50 7.38 3.57 3.11
CA GLU A 50 7.72 4.26 1.86
C GLU A 50 7.80 3.28 0.69
N ALA A 51 8.41 2.12 0.89
CA ALA A 51 8.50 1.09 -0.15
C ALA A 51 7.11 0.60 -0.58
N ILE A 52 6.19 0.44 0.39
CA ILE A 52 4.81 0.04 0.10
C ILE A 52 4.11 1.11 -0.72
N PHE A 53 4.24 2.39 -0.36
CA PHE A 53 3.62 3.47 -1.14
C PHE A 53 4.18 3.55 -2.56
N LYS A 54 5.45 3.23 -2.77
CA LYS A 54 6.02 3.13 -4.12
C LYS A 54 5.40 2.00 -4.93
N ARG A 55 5.08 0.87 -4.30
CA ARG A 55 4.35 -0.22 -4.96
C ARG A 55 2.93 0.19 -5.33
N ILE A 56 2.23 0.84 -4.41
CA ILE A 56 0.88 1.37 -4.68
C ILE A 56 0.94 2.37 -5.83
N GLN A 57 1.92 3.27 -5.82
CA GLN A 57 2.14 4.23 -6.90
C GLN A 57 2.33 3.54 -8.25
N HIS A 58 3.17 2.51 -8.29
CA HIS A 58 3.42 1.75 -9.52
C HIS A 58 2.12 1.17 -10.11
N ILE A 59 1.29 0.58 -9.26
CA ILE A 59 0.02 -0.01 -9.70
C ILE A 59 -0.94 1.06 -10.21
N VAL A 60 -1.11 2.15 -9.46
CA VAL A 60 -2.06 3.21 -9.83
C VAL A 60 -1.60 3.90 -11.12
N GLU A 61 -0.30 4.14 -11.28
CA GLU A 61 0.23 4.75 -12.50
C GLU A 61 0.08 3.81 -13.70
N ALA A 62 0.25 2.52 -13.51
CA ALA A 62 0.02 1.54 -14.57
C ALA A 62 -1.44 1.51 -15.04
N GLU A 63 -2.38 1.94 -14.19
CA GLU A 63 -3.80 2.05 -14.53
C GLU A 63 -4.20 3.45 -14.99
N GLY A 64 -3.25 4.36 -15.18
CA GLY A 64 -3.50 5.69 -15.74
C GLY A 64 -3.75 6.78 -14.70
N GLY A 65 -3.53 6.49 -13.41
CA GLY A 65 -3.70 7.48 -12.34
C GLY A 65 -2.39 7.92 -11.72
N THR A 66 -2.49 8.50 -10.55
CA THR A 66 -1.35 8.90 -9.71
C THR A 66 -1.71 8.62 -8.26
N LEU A 67 -0.78 8.83 -7.34
CA LEU A 67 -1.07 8.71 -5.91
C LEU A 67 -2.21 9.64 -5.45
N ASN A 68 -2.46 10.74 -6.17
CA ASN A 68 -3.59 11.63 -5.87
C ASN A 68 -4.95 10.94 -6.05
N ASN A 69 -4.99 9.83 -6.79
CA ASN A 69 -6.22 9.06 -6.97
C ASN A 69 -6.49 8.09 -5.83
N VAL A 70 -5.52 7.88 -4.93
CA VAL A 70 -5.72 7.01 -3.76
C VAL A 70 -6.58 7.75 -2.73
N VAL A 71 -7.75 7.20 -2.43
CA VAL A 71 -8.73 7.87 -1.56
C VAL A 71 -8.82 7.24 -0.17
N LYS A 72 -8.40 5.98 -0.02
CA LYS A 72 -8.46 5.27 1.26
C LYS A 72 -7.30 4.30 1.39
N ILE A 73 -6.68 4.31 2.57
CA ILE A 73 -5.71 3.28 2.95
C ILE A 73 -6.09 2.72 4.31
N THR A 74 -5.75 1.44 4.53
CA THR A 74 -5.81 0.81 5.85
C THR A 74 -4.41 0.31 6.16
N ASN A 75 -3.89 0.71 7.32
CA ASN A 75 -2.53 0.40 7.75
C ASN A 75 -2.60 -0.64 8.87
N PHE A 76 -2.06 -1.83 8.63
CA PHE A 76 -1.95 -2.90 9.61
C PHE A 76 -0.52 -2.89 10.13
N VAL A 77 -0.31 -2.56 11.41
CA VAL A 77 1.02 -2.33 11.97
C VAL A 77 1.31 -3.29 13.12
N MET A 78 2.58 -3.68 13.24
CA MET A 78 3.05 -4.50 14.36
C MET A 78 3.34 -3.64 15.59
N ASP A 79 3.75 -2.40 15.40
CA ASP A 79 4.11 -1.46 16.46
C ASP A 79 3.28 -0.19 16.34
N ASN A 80 2.54 0.14 17.40
CA ASN A 80 1.70 1.33 17.45
C ASN A 80 2.25 2.39 18.43
N SER A 81 3.55 2.34 18.72
CA SER A 81 4.22 3.32 19.57
C SER A 81 4.21 4.71 18.90
N PRO A 82 4.41 5.79 19.67
CA PRO A 82 4.51 7.15 19.10
C PRO A 82 5.59 7.28 18.04
N ILE A 83 6.74 6.65 18.23
CA ILE A 83 7.86 6.70 17.27
C ILE A 83 7.47 6.01 15.97
N ALA A 84 6.91 4.81 16.04
CA ALA A 84 6.46 4.06 14.86
C ALA A 84 5.34 4.81 14.13
N THR A 85 4.39 5.37 14.88
CA THR A 85 3.29 6.16 14.31
C THR A 85 3.82 7.37 13.55
N GLN A 86 4.76 8.11 14.14
CA GLN A 86 5.35 9.27 13.48
C GLN A 86 6.13 8.88 12.22
N ALA A 87 6.86 7.77 12.26
CA ALA A 87 7.62 7.30 11.10
C ALA A 87 6.70 6.99 9.91
N THR A 88 5.57 6.31 10.16
CA THR A 88 4.60 6.01 9.11
C THR A 88 3.91 7.27 8.59
N GLN A 89 3.57 8.22 9.47
CA GLN A 89 2.98 9.50 9.08
C GLN A 89 3.95 10.33 8.23
N SER A 90 5.23 10.35 8.58
CA SER A 90 6.24 11.07 7.80
C SER A 90 6.37 10.50 6.39
N ALA A 91 6.37 9.19 6.25
CA ALA A 91 6.40 8.54 4.94
C ALA A 91 5.15 8.88 4.12
N ARG A 92 3.99 8.94 4.77
CA ARG A 92 2.72 9.30 4.12
C ARG A 92 2.75 10.73 3.57
N VAL A 93 3.17 11.68 4.38
CA VAL A 93 3.26 13.08 3.96
C VAL A 93 4.28 13.24 2.82
N LYS A 94 5.41 12.55 2.91
CA LYS A 94 6.43 12.57 1.87
C LYS A 94 5.88 12.10 0.52
N MET A 95 5.08 11.03 0.52
CA MET A 95 4.60 10.43 -0.72
C MET A 95 3.33 11.10 -1.26
N PHE A 96 2.41 11.49 -0.40
CA PHE A 96 1.11 12.02 -0.83
C PHE A 96 1.04 13.55 -0.84
N GLY A 97 1.93 14.24 -0.11
CA GLY A 97 1.89 15.71 -0.02
C GLY A 97 0.57 16.19 0.57
N ASP A 98 -0.08 17.10 -0.13
CA ASP A 98 -1.36 17.67 0.32
C ASP A 98 -2.57 16.80 0.01
N ASN A 99 -2.40 15.74 -0.80
CA ASN A 99 -3.50 14.87 -1.23
C ASN A 99 -3.53 13.58 -0.40
N LEU A 100 -3.68 13.75 0.92
CA LEU A 100 -3.69 12.63 1.86
C LEU A 100 -4.97 11.80 1.70
N PRO A 101 -4.85 10.46 1.64
CA PRO A 101 -6.03 9.59 1.63
C PRO A 101 -6.67 9.51 3.02
N ALA A 102 -7.94 9.14 3.06
CA ALA A 102 -8.56 8.70 4.31
C ALA A 102 -7.77 7.50 4.83
N SER A 103 -7.53 7.43 6.14
CA SER A 103 -6.60 6.45 6.69
C SER A 103 -7.14 5.85 7.98
N THR A 104 -7.03 4.53 8.09
CA THR A 104 -7.30 3.79 9.32
C THR A 104 -6.02 3.05 9.72
N ARG A 105 -5.74 3.00 11.02
CA ARG A 105 -4.58 2.32 11.57
C ARG A 105 -5.03 1.27 12.58
N VAL A 106 -4.54 0.04 12.42
CA VAL A 106 -4.87 -1.08 13.29
C VAL A 106 -3.57 -1.79 13.68
N ARG A 107 -3.35 -1.96 14.98
CA ARG A 107 -2.28 -2.83 15.43
C ARG A 107 -2.74 -4.28 15.34
N VAL A 108 -1.91 -5.13 14.74
CA VAL A 108 -2.21 -6.55 14.54
C VAL A 108 -1.25 -7.43 15.33
N ALA A 109 -1.68 -8.65 15.61
CA ALA A 109 -0.86 -9.61 16.36
C ALA A 109 0.32 -10.13 15.54
N ALA A 110 0.15 -10.27 14.21
CA ALA A 110 1.19 -10.75 13.31
C ALA A 110 0.87 -10.35 11.88
N LEU A 111 1.91 -10.26 11.07
CA LEU A 111 1.83 -10.18 9.61
C LEU A 111 2.44 -11.44 9.01
N ALA A 112 2.65 -11.47 7.70
CA ALA A 112 3.09 -12.68 7.02
C ALA A 112 4.42 -13.24 7.54
N GLU A 113 5.33 -12.37 7.95
CA GLU A 113 6.65 -12.75 8.46
C GLU A 113 7.07 -11.79 9.58
N PRO A 114 7.92 -12.24 10.56
CA PRO A 114 8.23 -11.41 11.73
C PRO A 114 8.91 -10.08 11.43
N HIS A 115 9.69 -9.98 10.35
CA HIS A 115 10.40 -8.77 9.97
C HIS A 115 9.55 -7.80 9.17
N LEU A 116 8.36 -8.20 8.73
CA LEU A 116 7.43 -7.32 8.03
C LEU A 116 6.60 -6.58 9.07
N LEU A 117 6.78 -5.27 9.14
CA LEU A 117 6.30 -4.43 10.24
C LEU A 117 5.00 -3.72 9.93
N ILE A 118 4.64 -3.64 8.64
CA ILE A 118 3.43 -2.93 8.20
C ILE A 118 2.94 -3.55 6.89
N GLU A 119 1.62 -3.59 6.76
CA GLU A 119 0.92 -3.93 5.52
C GLU A 119 -0.11 -2.86 5.24
N ILE A 120 -0.27 -2.45 3.99
CA ILE A 120 -1.23 -1.40 3.62
C ILE A 120 -2.05 -1.87 2.43
N ASP A 121 -3.38 -1.82 2.54
CA ASP A 121 -4.25 -1.92 1.38
C ASP A 121 -4.75 -0.52 0.98
N ALA A 122 -5.29 -0.40 -0.22
CA ALA A 122 -5.69 0.90 -0.73
C ALA A 122 -6.88 0.78 -1.67
N ILE A 123 -7.65 1.86 -1.73
CA ILE A 123 -8.69 2.07 -2.73
C ILE A 123 -8.32 3.35 -3.49
N ALA A 124 -8.33 3.29 -4.81
CA ALA A 124 -8.12 4.45 -5.66
C ALA A 124 -9.32 4.64 -6.58
N VAL A 125 -9.57 5.89 -6.96
CA VAL A 125 -10.62 6.24 -7.91
C VAL A 125 -9.98 7.01 -9.05
N LEU A 126 -10.04 6.43 -10.24
CA LEU A 126 -9.47 7.03 -11.45
C LEU A 126 -10.42 8.10 -12.01
N ASP A 127 -9.86 9.00 -12.80
CA ASP A 127 -10.64 10.09 -13.40
C ASP A 127 -11.65 9.58 -14.42
N ASN A 128 -11.42 8.40 -14.95
CA ASN A 128 -12.30 7.78 -15.94
C ASN A 128 -12.75 6.40 -15.48
#